data_352562736f5c008ca87ba4f9e7e4afa0
#
_entry.id   352562736f5c008ca87ba4f9e7e4afa0
#
_cell.length_a   1.000
_cell.length_b   1.000
_cell.length_c   1.000
_cell.angle_alpha   90.00
_cell.angle_beta   90.00
_cell.angle_gamma   90.00
#
_symmetry.space_group_name_H-M   'P 1'
#
loop_
_entity.id
_entity.type
_entity.pdbx_description
1 polymer ?
#
loop_
_entity_poly.entity_id
_entity_poly.type
_entity_poly.pdbx_seq_one_letter_code
_entity_poly.pdbx_strand_id
1 'polypeptide(L)'
;MCDNDTYPCPNENDVKQRLIAAVCVLYRHDWQLLENNANERSITHKLAEYLQREFPDWHVDCEYNRRGYDNKKLLTAFKSDDDQPDDIEAKTVFPDIIVHRRNTCQNLLVLEIKKVNGKTNTRDCEKLKGFTDSNQQSLYQYTYGVFLKLGNCEVSEADIYQNGEKRDKNWVDDFRRALRSLGISA
;
A
#
# COMPACT_ATOMS: atom_id res chain seq x y z
N MET A 1 -12.97 -3.58 -23.21
CA MET A 1 -14.14 -3.59 -22.29
C MET A 1 -13.71 -4.39 -21.09
N CYS A 2 -13.76 -3.83 -19.89
CA CYS A 2 -13.46 -4.60 -18.69
C CYS A 2 -14.77 -5.31 -18.30
N ASP A 3 -14.74 -6.65 -18.24
CA ASP A 3 -15.88 -7.42 -17.76
C ASP A 3 -16.20 -6.98 -16.33
N ASN A 4 -17.43 -6.48 -16.15
CA ASN A 4 -17.99 -6.16 -14.85
C ASN A 4 -18.38 -7.47 -14.14
N ASP A 5 -17.39 -8.25 -13.73
CA ASP A 5 -17.65 -9.36 -12.83
C ASP A 5 -18.13 -8.82 -11.48
N THR A 6 -19.32 -9.24 -11.09
CA THR A 6 -20.18 -8.73 -10.02
C THR A 6 -19.74 -9.11 -8.60
N TYR A 7 -18.44 -9.15 -8.33
CA TYR A 7 -17.99 -9.30 -6.94
C TYR A 7 -18.01 -7.93 -6.26
N PRO A 8 -18.69 -7.78 -5.11
CA PRO A 8 -18.72 -6.52 -4.41
C PRO A 8 -17.32 -6.08 -4.02
N CYS A 9 -16.96 -4.84 -4.38
CA CYS A 9 -15.70 -4.24 -3.98
C CYS A 9 -15.75 -3.98 -2.46
N PRO A 10 -14.77 -4.43 -1.67
CA PRO A 10 -14.71 -4.15 -0.24
C PRO A 10 -14.74 -2.63 0.02
N ASN A 11 -15.53 -2.20 1.00
CA ASN A 11 -15.57 -0.81 1.41
C ASN A 11 -14.35 -0.43 2.27
N GLU A 12 -14.19 0.87 2.58
CA GLU A 12 -13.06 1.39 3.35
C GLU A 12 -12.89 0.66 4.70
N ASN A 13 -13.98 0.40 5.41
CA ASN A 13 -13.92 -0.28 6.71
C ASN A 13 -13.51 -1.75 6.57
N ASP A 14 -14.00 -2.45 5.55
CA ASP A 14 -13.60 -3.83 5.28
C ASP A 14 -12.11 -3.91 4.96
N VAL A 15 -11.60 -3.00 4.10
CA VAL A 15 -10.17 -2.91 3.78
C VAL A 15 -9.35 -2.64 5.04
N LYS A 16 -9.79 -1.69 5.88
CA LYS A 16 -9.14 -1.37 7.15
C LYS A 16 -9.05 -2.58 8.09
N GLN A 17 -10.17 -3.28 8.31
CA GLN A 17 -10.21 -4.43 9.21
C GLN A 17 -9.31 -5.56 8.72
N ARG A 18 -9.32 -5.87 7.43
CA ARG A 18 -8.46 -6.88 6.82
C ARG A 18 -6.97 -6.51 6.91
N LEU A 19 -6.64 -5.24 6.69
CA LEU A 19 -5.27 -4.75 6.83
C LEU A 19 -4.79 -4.83 8.30
N ILE A 20 -5.63 -4.44 9.25
CA ILE A 20 -5.35 -4.59 10.70
C ILE A 20 -5.11 -6.06 11.05
N ALA A 21 -5.96 -6.98 10.57
CA ALA A 21 -5.81 -8.40 10.83
C ALA A 21 -4.46 -8.93 10.32
N ALA A 22 -4.09 -8.60 9.08
CA ALA A 22 -2.81 -9.00 8.49
C ALA A 22 -1.60 -8.44 9.27
N VAL A 23 -1.65 -7.16 9.67
CA VAL A 23 -0.61 -6.53 10.50
C VAL A 23 -0.52 -7.19 11.88
N CYS A 24 -1.64 -7.51 12.51
CA CYS A 24 -1.67 -8.24 13.78
C CYS A 24 -1.00 -9.61 13.67
N VAL A 25 -1.20 -10.33 12.55
CA VAL A 25 -0.53 -11.61 12.30
C VAL A 25 0.98 -11.43 12.13
N LEU A 26 1.41 -10.40 11.40
CA LEU A 26 2.83 -10.04 11.25
C LEU A 26 3.49 -9.81 12.62
N TYR A 27 2.88 -9.01 13.48
CA TYR A 27 3.41 -8.74 14.82
C TYR A 27 3.38 -9.96 15.75
N ARG A 28 2.45 -10.88 15.55
CA ARG A 28 2.37 -12.12 16.37
C ARG A 28 3.42 -13.16 15.98
N HIS A 29 3.69 -13.31 14.68
CA HIS A 29 4.49 -14.43 14.18
C HIS A 29 5.88 -14.03 13.69
N ASP A 30 6.05 -12.79 13.20
CA ASP A 30 7.28 -12.33 12.56
C ASP A 30 7.80 -11.00 13.16
N TRP A 31 7.45 -10.69 14.41
CA TRP A 31 7.88 -9.47 15.11
C TRP A 31 9.42 -9.30 15.12
N GLN A 32 10.16 -10.40 15.08
CA GLN A 32 11.62 -10.39 15.00
C GLN A 32 12.15 -9.67 13.75
N LEU A 33 11.37 -9.65 12.66
CA LEU A 33 11.77 -8.89 11.46
C LEU A 33 11.81 -7.39 11.72
N LEU A 34 10.91 -6.90 12.57
CA LEU A 34 10.87 -5.50 12.98
C LEU A 34 11.94 -5.21 14.04
N GLU A 35 12.08 -6.06 15.06
CA GLU A 35 13.05 -5.91 16.14
C GLU A 35 14.50 -5.95 15.62
N ASN A 36 14.84 -6.94 14.81
CA ASN A 36 16.18 -7.12 14.25
C ASN A 36 16.48 -6.20 13.07
N ASN A 37 15.63 -5.21 12.83
CA ASN A 37 15.78 -4.25 11.74
C ASN A 37 15.98 -4.91 10.37
N ALA A 38 15.24 -6.00 10.09
CA ALA A 38 15.32 -6.70 8.82
C ALA A 38 15.05 -5.76 7.62
N ASN A 39 15.44 -6.20 6.44
CA ASN A 39 15.19 -5.46 5.21
C ASN A 39 13.67 -5.20 5.03
N GLU A 40 13.29 -4.00 4.58
CA GLU A 40 11.89 -3.63 4.30
C GLU A 40 11.20 -4.65 3.38
N ARG A 41 11.89 -5.17 2.37
CA ARG A 41 11.35 -6.20 1.48
C ARG A 41 10.93 -7.48 2.20
N SER A 42 11.65 -7.90 3.23
CA SER A 42 11.30 -9.08 4.02
C SER A 42 10.00 -8.85 4.79
N ILE A 43 9.83 -7.66 5.37
CA ILE A 43 8.62 -7.26 6.08
C ILE A 43 7.45 -7.17 5.10
N THR A 44 7.66 -6.51 3.98
CA THR A 44 6.68 -6.35 2.90
C THR A 44 6.20 -7.70 2.37
N HIS A 45 7.14 -8.64 2.11
CA HIS A 45 6.81 -9.98 1.64
C HIS A 45 5.94 -10.74 2.65
N LYS A 46 6.29 -10.71 3.94
CA LYS A 46 5.50 -11.37 4.98
C LYS A 46 4.12 -10.74 5.16
N LEU A 47 4.04 -9.42 5.13
CA LEU A 47 2.75 -8.75 5.19
C LEU A 47 1.87 -9.10 3.97
N ALA A 48 2.45 -9.19 2.78
CA ALA A 48 1.70 -9.59 1.58
C ALA A 48 1.15 -11.03 1.69
N GLU A 49 1.93 -11.96 2.26
CA GLU A 49 1.47 -13.33 2.54
C GLU A 49 0.24 -13.32 3.47
N TYR A 50 0.25 -12.51 4.53
CA TYR A 50 -0.87 -12.39 5.46
C TYR A 50 -2.06 -11.68 4.82
N LEU A 51 -1.83 -10.62 4.04
CA LEU A 51 -2.87 -9.94 3.28
C LEU A 51 -3.56 -10.88 2.28
N GLN A 52 -2.83 -11.78 1.62
CA GLN A 52 -3.45 -12.74 0.70
C GLN A 52 -4.49 -13.64 1.40
N ARG A 53 -4.31 -13.93 2.69
CA ARG A 53 -5.28 -14.71 3.48
C ARG A 53 -6.54 -13.90 3.80
N GLU A 54 -6.37 -12.60 4.03
CA GLU A 54 -7.47 -11.67 4.31
C GLU A 54 -8.24 -11.26 3.03
N PHE A 55 -7.62 -11.37 1.87
CA PHE A 55 -8.20 -11.06 0.56
C PHE A 55 -8.23 -12.28 -0.37
N PRO A 56 -8.97 -13.37 -0.02
CA PRO A 56 -8.89 -14.65 -0.75
C PRO A 56 -9.40 -14.55 -2.20
N ASP A 57 -10.31 -13.62 -2.49
CA ASP A 57 -10.86 -13.41 -3.83
C ASP A 57 -10.07 -12.40 -4.67
N TRP A 58 -8.94 -11.92 -4.16
CA TRP A 58 -8.06 -10.94 -4.79
C TRP A 58 -6.65 -11.51 -4.92
N HIS A 59 -5.87 -10.91 -5.82
CA HIS A 59 -4.43 -11.19 -5.90
C HIS A 59 -3.68 -10.13 -5.08
N VAL A 60 -2.73 -10.59 -4.27
CA VAL A 60 -1.82 -9.73 -3.52
C VAL A 60 -0.42 -9.93 -4.09
N ASP A 61 0.15 -8.87 -4.65
CA ASP A 61 1.46 -8.91 -5.30
C ASP A 61 2.39 -7.85 -4.71
N CYS A 62 3.67 -8.21 -4.57
CA CYS A 62 4.74 -7.30 -4.18
C CYS A 62 5.47 -6.76 -5.41
N GLU A 63 5.88 -5.48 -5.35
CA GLU A 63 6.67 -4.82 -6.40
C GLU A 63 6.12 -5.06 -7.83
N TYR A 64 4.80 -5.23 -7.95
CA TYR A 64 4.15 -5.56 -9.21
C TYR A 64 3.73 -4.30 -9.96
N ASN A 65 4.30 -4.10 -11.14
CA ASN A 65 4.01 -2.92 -11.96
C ASN A 65 3.57 -3.26 -13.39
N ARG A 66 2.94 -4.41 -13.60
CA ARG A 66 2.50 -4.81 -14.93
C ARG A 66 0.98 -4.81 -15.08
N ARG A 67 0.52 -4.51 -16.30
CA ARG A 67 -0.81 -4.81 -16.79
C ARG A 67 -0.66 -5.62 -18.08
N GLY A 68 -0.91 -6.92 -18.00
CA GLY A 68 -0.58 -7.80 -19.12
C GLY A 68 0.91 -7.74 -19.45
N TYR A 69 1.26 -7.32 -20.66
CA TYR A 69 2.65 -7.17 -21.11
C TYR A 69 3.25 -5.78 -20.85
N ASP A 70 2.43 -4.77 -20.50
CA ASP A 70 2.88 -3.39 -20.34
C ASP A 70 3.28 -3.05 -18.89
N ASN A 71 4.36 -2.26 -18.74
CA ASN A 71 4.78 -1.74 -17.45
C ASN A 71 3.84 -0.60 -17.00
N LYS A 72 3.46 -0.61 -15.72
CA LYS A 72 2.73 0.51 -15.11
C LYS A 72 3.66 1.72 -15.02
N LYS A 73 3.27 2.80 -15.68
CA LYS A 73 3.96 4.09 -15.60
C LYS A 73 3.03 5.10 -14.97
N LEU A 74 3.46 5.77 -13.90
CA LEU A 74 2.78 6.94 -13.41
C LEU A 74 3.23 8.14 -14.25
N LEU A 75 2.27 8.86 -14.82
CA LEU A 75 2.49 10.11 -15.54
C LEU A 75 2.71 11.30 -14.56
N THR A 76 3.13 11.04 -13.34
CA THR A 76 3.49 12.11 -12.42
C THR A 76 4.90 12.56 -12.73
N ALA A 77 5.07 13.84 -13.02
CA ALA A 77 6.35 14.51 -13.06
C ALA A 77 6.96 14.48 -11.66
N PHE A 78 7.66 13.40 -11.31
CA PHE A 78 8.54 13.42 -10.15
C PHE A 78 9.72 14.32 -10.52
N LYS A 79 9.65 15.58 -10.13
CA LYS A 79 10.83 16.45 -10.15
C LYS A 79 11.81 15.90 -9.12
N SER A 80 12.89 15.29 -9.57
CA SER A 80 14.08 15.19 -8.74
C SER A 80 14.76 16.55 -8.74
N ASP A 81 15.41 16.91 -7.64
CA ASP A 81 16.13 18.21 -7.52
C ASP A 81 17.25 18.36 -8.58
N ASP A 82 17.56 17.30 -9.33
CA ASP A 82 18.56 17.24 -10.40
C ASP A 82 17.98 17.15 -11.83
N ASP A 83 16.64 17.13 -12.01
CA ASP A 83 16.04 16.97 -13.35
C ASP A 83 15.85 18.33 -14.03
N GLN A 84 16.28 18.41 -15.31
CA GLN A 84 16.02 19.56 -16.18
C GLN A 84 14.52 19.75 -16.39
N PRO A 85 14.02 21.00 -16.59
CA PRO A 85 12.59 21.33 -16.58
C PRO A 85 11.72 20.66 -17.64
N ASP A 86 12.32 20.06 -18.67
CA ASP A 86 11.63 19.54 -19.86
C ASP A 86 11.51 18.01 -19.91
N ASP A 87 12.08 17.26 -18.96
CA ASP A 87 12.00 15.80 -18.94
C ASP A 87 10.76 15.33 -18.17
N ILE A 88 9.60 15.33 -18.82
CA ILE A 88 8.42 14.57 -18.37
C ILE A 88 8.64 13.10 -18.74
N GLU A 89 9.59 12.43 -18.10
CA GLU A 89 9.70 10.98 -18.21
C GLU A 89 8.70 10.30 -17.29
N ALA A 90 7.81 9.49 -17.87
CA ALA A 90 6.97 8.58 -17.13
C ALA A 90 7.84 7.51 -16.47
N LYS A 91 8.28 7.76 -15.22
CA LYS A 91 9.12 6.80 -14.48
C LYS A 91 8.31 5.57 -14.11
N THR A 92 8.89 4.41 -14.33
CA THR A 92 8.35 3.14 -13.84
C THR A 92 8.41 3.14 -12.32
N VAL A 93 7.24 3.06 -11.67
CA VAL A 93 7.12 3.10 -10.22
C VAL A 93 6.59 1.77 -9.72
N PHE A 94 7.25 1.22 -8.70
CA PHE A 94 6.87 -0.03 -8.08
C PHE A 94 6.25 0.27 -6.72
N PRO A 95 4.97 -0.09 -6.51
CA PRO A 95 4.39 -0.09 -5.16
C PRO A 95 4.93 -1.28 -4.36
N ASP A 96 4.99 -1.14 -3.03
CA ASP A 96 5.46 -2.22 -2.17
C ASP A 96 4.51 -3.42 -2.21
N ILE A 97 3.20 -3.19 -2.03
CA ILE A 97 2.17 -4.23 -2.14
C ILE A 97 0.95 -3.67 -2.87
N ILE A 98 0.31 -4.51 -3.66
CA ILE A 98 -0.99 -4.23 -4.27
C ILE A 98 -1.99 -5.35 -4.01
N VAL A 99 -3.26 -4.98 -3.87
CA VAL A 99 -4.41 -5.89 -3.87
C VAL A 99 -5.26 -5.56 -5.09
N HIS A 100 -5.32 -6.48 -6.03
CA HIS A 100 -5.97 -6.24 -7.32
C HIS A 100 -6.50 -7.54 -7.93
N ARG A 101 -7.20 -7.45 -9.05
CA ARG A 101 -7.52 -8.60 -9.89
C ARG A 101 -6.70 -8.55 -11.17
N ARG A 102 -5.82 -9.52 -11.35
CA ARG A 102 -4.97 -9.60 -12.54
C ARG A 102 -5.83 -9.66 -13.80
N ASN A 103 -5.36 -9.00 -14.86
CA ASN A 103 -6.04 -8.91 -16.17
C ASN A 103 -7.41 -8.23 -16.15
N THR A 104 -7.72 -7.48 -15.09
CA THR A 104 -8.93 -6.64 -14.99
C THR A 104 -8.58 -5.19 -14.68
N CYS A 105 -9.60 -4.32 -14.60
CA CYS A 105 -9.46 -2.95 -14.12
C CYS A 105 -9.73 -2.81 -12.60
N GLN A 106 -9.89 -3.92 -11.89
CA GLN A 106 -10.21 -3.91 -10.48
C GLN A 106 -8.93 -3.82 -9.65
N ASN A 107 -8.55 -2.62 -9.27
CA ASN A 107 -7.43 -2.32 -8.39
C ASN A 107 -7.99 -1.77 -7.07
N LEU A 108 -7.91 -2.57 -6.00
CA LEU A 108 -8.53 -2.23 -4.72
C LEU A 108 -7.63 -1.37 -3.84
N LEU A 109 -6.42 -1.85 -3.58
CA LEU A 109 -5.55 -1.28 -2.56
C LEU A 109 -4.11 -1.25 -3.04
N VAL A 110 -3.43 -0.14 -2.81
CA VAL A 110 -1.98 0.01 -2.96
C VAL A 110 -1.36 0.42 -1.63
N LEU A 111 -0.25 -0.20 -1.25
CA LEU A 111 0.44 0.02 0.01
C LEU A 111 1.89 0.47 -0.24
N GLU A 112 2.32 1.46 0.54
CA GLU A 112 3.72 1.82 0.75
C GLU A 112 4.06 1.60 2.22
N ILE A 113 5.17 0.91 2.49
CA ILE A 113 5.54 0.46 3.83
C ILE A 113 6.92 1.00 4.19
N LYS A 114 7.04 1.54 5.40
CA LYS A 114 8.31 1.97 5.96
C LYS A 114 8.52 1.43 7.37
N LYS A 115 9.77 1.25 7.72
CA LYS A 115 10.16 1.04 9.11
C LYS A 115 10.21 2.37 9.85
N VAL A 116 9.99 2.35 11.17
CA VAL A 116 10.04 3.56 12.00
C VAL A 116 11.37 4.32 11.87
N ASN A 117 12.48 3.60 11.68
CA ASN A 117 13.80 4.19 11.48
C ASN A 117 14.08 4.58 10.02
N GLY A 118 13.16 4.26 9.09
CA GLY A 118 13.25 4.65 7.68
C GLY A 118 12.90 6.12 7.50
N LYS A 119 13.63 6.80 6.62
CA LYS A 119 13.26 8.17 6.23
C LYS A 119 11.96 8.11 5.45
N THR A 120 10.92 8.80 5.95
CA THR A 120 9.70 9.05 5.16
C THR A 120 10.11 9.95 3.99
N ASN A 121 9.91 9.48 2.78
CA ASN A 121 10.19 10.27 1.59
C ASN A 121 8.86 10.84 1.08
N THR A 122 8.84 12.11 0.73
CA THR A 122 7.70 12.75 0.03
C THR A 122 7.25 11.95 -1.20
N ARG A 123 8.19 11.24 -1.85
CA ARG A 123 7.91 10.35 -2.98
C ARG A 123 6.89 9.25 -2.69
N ASP A 124 6.89 8.65 -1.48
CA ASP A 124 5.98 7.57 -1.15
C ASP A 124 4.53 8.09 -1.07
N CYS A 125 4.36 9.31 -0.52
CA CYS A 125 3.07 10.00 -0.50
C CYS A 125 2.61 10.40 -1.91
N GLU A 126 3.52 10.88 -2.75
CA GLU A 126 3.23 11.25 -4.14
C GLU A 126 2.85 10.04 -5.00
N LYS A 127 3.52 8.89 -4.81
CA LYS A 127 3.12 7.63 -5.44
C LYS A 127 1.68 7.26 -5.08
N LEU A 128 1.33 7.29 -3.79
CA LEU A 128 -0.02 6.94 -3.33
C LEU A 128 -1.08 7.88 -3.88
N LYS A 129 -0.79 9.19 -3.95
CA LYS A 129 -1.66 10.16 -4.62
C LYS A 129 -1.82 9.80 -6.10
N GLY A 130 -0.73 9.57 -6.82
CA GLY A 130 -0.76 9.23 -8.24
C GLY A 130 -1.50 7.92 -8.53
N PHE A 131 -1.32 6.88 -7.71
CA PHE A 131 -2.01 5.61 -7.87
C PHE A 131 -3.51 5.67 -7.53
N THR A 132 -3.94 6.65 -6.73
CA THR A 132 -5.35 6.81 -6.35
C THR A 132 -6.07 7.94 -7.09
N ASP A 133 -5.38 8.71 -7.94
CA ASP A 133 -5.95 9.84 -8.67
C ASP A 133 -6.92 9.37 -9.76
N SER A 134 -8.19 9.76 -9.63
CA SER A 134 -9.26 9.46 -10.57
C SER A 134 -9.21 10.33 -11.84
N ASN A 135 -8.54 11.48 -11.79
CA ASN A 135 -8.43 12.42 -12.92
C ASN A 135 -7.28 12.07 -13.86
N GLN A 136 -6.34 11.25 -13.43
CA GLN A 136 -5.34 10.75 -14.33
C GLN A 136 -5.96 9.68 -15.25
N GLN A 137 -5.70 9.78 -16.55
CA GLN A 137 -6.00 8.72 -17.52
C GLN A 137 -5.16 7.45 -17.22
N SER A 138 -4.74 7.29 -15.97
CA SER A 138 -3.94 6.16 -15.56
C SER A 138 -4.85 4.93 -15.48
N LEU A 139 -4.54 3.98 -16.34
CA LEU A 139 -5.13 2.64 -16.38
C LEU A 139 -4.93 1.85 -15.06
N TYR A 140 -4.40 2.50 -14.02
CA TYR A 140 -3.88 1.88 -12.78
C TYR A 140 -4.45 2.49 -11.51
N GLN A 141 -5.62 3.11 -11.62
CA GLN A 141 -6.29 3.72 -10.48
C GLN A 141 -6.67 2.66 -9.44
N TYR A 142 -6.13 2.83 -8.22
CA TYR A 142 -6.53 2.08 -7.04
C TYR A 142 -7.63 2.81 -6.28
N THR A 143 -8.56 2.05 -5.71
CA THR A 143 -9.63 2.64 -4.88
C THR A 143 -9.07 3.27 -3.61
N TYR A 144 -8.10 2.60 -2.99
CA TYR A 144 -7.45 3.05 -1.75
C TYR A 144 -5.94 2.96 -1.86
N GLY A 145 -5.25 3.97 -1.32
CA GLY A 145 -3.83 3.96 -1.04
C GLY A 145 -3.60 4.03 0.46
N VAL A 146 -2.63 3.27 1.00
CA VAL A 146 -2.31 3.34 2.42
C VAL A 146 -0.80 3.39 2.61
N PHE A 147 -0.35 4.37 3.37
CA PHE A 147 1.01 4.45 3.88
C PHE A 147 1.05 3.86 5.28
N LEU A 148 1.94 2.90 5.51
CA LEU A 148 2.16 2.30 6.83
C LEU A 148 3.60 2.48 7.29
N LYS A 149 3.77 2.94 8.52
CA LYS A 149 5.06 2.99 9.17
C LYS A 149 5.08 2.09 10.40
N LEU A 150 5.89 1.04 10.31
CA LEU A 150 5.92 -0.06 11.27
C LEU A 150 7.13 0.07 12.20
N GLY A 151 6.89 0.08 13.50
CA GLY A 151 7.91 0.00 14.56
C GLY A 151 7.95 -1.39 15.20
N ASN A 152 8.78 -1.55 16.22
CA ASN A 152 8.96 -2.86 16.89
C ASN A 152 7.68 -3.38 17.56
N CYS A 153 6.93 -2.49 18.21
CA CYS A 153 5.72 -2.84 18.96
C CYS A 153 4.51 -1.98 18.57
N GLU A 154 4.62 -1.17 17.53
CA GLU A 154 3.55 -0.23 17.15
C GLU A 154 3.51 0.05 15.66
N VAL A 155 2.35 0.49 15.21
CA VAL A 155 2.18 1.24 13.95
C VAL A 155 2.24 2.72 14.28
N SER A 156 3.26 3.43 13.78
CA SER A 156 3.48 4.85 14.09
C SER A 156 2.73 5.78 13.13
N GLU A 157 2.55 5.37 11.87
CA GLU A 157 1.78 6.11 10.87
C GLU A 157 0.90 5.14 10.06
N ALA A 158 -0.34 5.56 9.75
CA ALA A 158 -1.29 4.81 8.92
C ALA A 158 -2.18 5.79 8.16
N ASP A 159 -1.64 6.37 7.10
CA ASP A 159 -2.29 7.41 6.29
C ASP A 159 -3.05 6.80 5.12
N ILE A 160 -4.21 7.35 4.80
CA ILE A 160 -5.10 6.87 3.75
C ILE A 160 -5.16 7.89 2.63
N TYR A 161 -5.14 7.38 1.40
CA TYR A 161 -5.26 8.15 0.16
C TYR A 161 -6.43 7.64 -0.66
N GLN A 162 -7.18 8.56 -1.25
CA GLN A 162 -8.29 8.27 -2.15
C GLN A 162 -8.52 9.46 -3.07
N ASN A 163 -8.79 9.21 -4.34
CA ASN A 163 -9.01 10.24 -5.37
C ASN A 163 -7.83 11.24 -5.49
N GLY A 164 -6.59 10.75 -5.36
CA GLY A 164 -5.38 11.58 -5.46
C GLY A 164 -5.04 12.40 -4.21
N GLU A 165 -5.80 12.27 -3.13
CA GLU A 165 -5.63 13.09 -1.93
C GLU A 165 -5.47 12.23 -0.68
N LYS A 166 -4.68 12.76 0.27
CA LYS A 166 -4.64 12.22 1.64
C LYS A 166 -5.96 12.54 2.33
N ARG A 167 -6.58 11.51 2.91
CA ARG A 167 -7.81 11.68 3.68
C ARG A 167 -7.49 12.23 5.07
N ASP A 168 -8.43 13.01 5.61
CA ASP A 168 -8.35 13.60 6.96
C ASP A 168 -8.60 12.59 8.08
N LYS A 169 -8.41 11.31 7.78
CA LYS A 169 -8.56 10.17 8.69
C LYS A 169 -7.21 9.46 8.77
N ASN A 170 -6.84 9.03 9.96
CA ASN A 170 -5.77 8.07 10.11
C ASN A 170 -6.27 6.84 10.88
N TRP A 171 -5.63 5.69 10.63
CA TRP A 171 -6.02 4.44 11.24
C TRP A 171 -5.09 4.01 12.38
N VAL A 172 -4.15 4.87 12.76
CA VAL A 172 -3.11 4.55 13.76
C VAL A 172 -3.72 4.05 15.07
N ASP A 173 -4.74 4.74 15.59
CA ASP A 173 -5.36 4.34 16.85
C ASP A 173 -6.11 3.00 16.76
N ASP A 174 -6.68 2.67 15.60
CA ASP A 174 -7.31 1.38 15.36
C ASP A 174 -6.26 0.25 15.36
N PHE A 175 -5.12 0.45 14.69
CA PHE A 175 -3.98 -0.48 14.73
C PHE A 175 -3.43 -0.66 16.14
N ARG A 176 -3.18 0.44 16.86
CA ARG A 176 -2.66 0.40 18.23
C ARG A 176 -3.61 -0.32 19.17
N ARG A 177 -4.91 -0.09 19.03
CA ARG A 177 -5.94 -0.79 19.84
C ARG A 177 -5.91 -2.29 19.56
N ALA A 178 -5.83 -2.69 18.28
CA ALA A 178 -5.76 -4.09 17.90
C ALA A 178 -4.49 -4.77 18.42
N LEU A 179 -3.32 -4.13 18.30
CA LEU A 179 -2.06 -4.67 18.82
C LEU A 179 -2.08 -4.81 20.35
N ARG A 180 -2.61 -3.83 21.08
CA ARG A 180 -2.77 -3.91 22.55
C ARG A 180 -3.67 -5.08 22.97
N SER A 181 -4.72 -5.38 22.20
CA SER A 181 -5.58 -6.53 22.49
C SER A 181 -4.86 -7.87 22.37
N LEU A 182 -3.71 -7.90 21.68
CA LEU A 182 -2.82 -9.06 21.55
C LEU A 182 -1.71 -9.08 22.61
N GLY A 183 -1.67 -8.11 23.52
CA GLY A 183 -0.59 -7.94 24.49
C GLY A 183 0.69 -7.32 23.88
N ILE A 184 0.59 -6.75 22.68
CA ILE A 184 1.68 -6.04 21.99
C ILE A 184 1.52 -4.56 22.29
N SER A 185 2.40 -4.02 23.11
CA SER A 185 2.45 -2.60 23.45
C SER A 185 3.89 -2.11 23.48
N ALA A 186 4.08 -0.86 23.05
CA ALA A 186 5.33 -0.14 23.25
C ALA A 186 5.50 0.20 24.74
#